data_a20f45ef53f74ad8b6c091460603df06
#
_entry.id   a20f45ef53f74ad8b6c091460603df06
#
_cell.length_a   1.000
_cell.length_b   1.000
_cell.length_c   1.000
_cell.angle_alpha   90.00
_cell.angle_beta   90.00
_cell.angle_gamma   90.00
#
_symmetry.space_group_name_H-M   'P 1'
#
loop_
_entity.id
_entity.type
_entity.pdbx_description
1 polymer ?
#
loop_
_entity_poly.entity_id
_entity_poly.type
_entity_poly.pdbx_seq_one_letter_code
_entity_poly.pdbx_strand_id
1 'polypeptide(L)'
;MDKIYSVNGPVVKVADTKSFAMQEMVYVGKKRLIGEVIRVQSDFTTIQVYEGTTGLMPGEPVTSTGAPMSATLGPGIINNIFDGIERPLKKLEEVSGAFITDGADVSSLDTEKKYPVTMTVKTGDKLSAGDIYCTCPETPLITHKCMLSPLSKGGEVIWTAENGDYTINDVVAKIKAPNGAVEELTLCQKWPIRTSRPCKNRLPITKPLVTGQRIVDTILPVAKGGTAAIPGGFGTGKTMTQHQLAKWCDADIIVYIGCGERGNEMTQVLEEFSELIDPKIQRPLTDRTVLIANTSNMPVAAREASIYTGITLAEYYRDMGYHIAIMADSTSRWAEALREISGRLEEMPAEEGFPAYLPSRISEFYERAGYVETLGGKEGSVTIIGAVSPQGSDFSEPVTQNTKRFVRCFWALDKSLAYARHYPAINWNTSYSEYTEDLADYYNKNVNENFMKVRQEISNILVEENTLMEIVKLMGTDVLPDDQKLLIETARAVRVGFLQQNAYHKDDTYVPLDKQYRMMKLITDFYALAKKALSQGVNVDKIIGCGWIEKLIKVKYDIPNDKIELFDEYEKNMKADMEALTGGAGA
;
A
#
# COMPACT_ATOMS: atom_id res chain seq x y z
N MET A 1 9.72 31.42 29.68
CA MET A 1 9.97 30.05 29.18
C MET A 1 8.91 29.17 29.79
N ASP A 2 8.15 28.53 28.93
CA ASP A 2 7.12 27.59 29.36
C ASP A 2 7.77 26.37 29.98
N LYS A 3 7.15 25.84 31.05
CA LYS A 3 7.73 24.75 31.84
C LYS A 3 6.77 23.57 31.94
N ILE A 4 7.33 22.39 31.97
CA ILE A 4 6.58 21.17 32.22
C ILE A 4 5.87 21.25 33.56
N TYR A 5 4.55 21.05 33.56
CA TYR A 5 3.73 20.96 34.78
C TYR A 5 3.63 19.51 35.26
N SER A 6 3.30 18.58 34.33
CA SER A 6 3.18 17.15 34.62
C SER A 6 3.57 16.29 33.43
N VAL A 7 4.00 15.05 33.72
CA VAL A 7 4.37 14.02 32.73
C VAL A 7 3.56 12.77 33.02
N ASN A 8 2.86 12.25 32.00
CA ASN A 8 2.11 11.00 32.05
C ASN A 8 2.43 10.15 30.82
N GLY A 9 3.49 9.35 30.90
CA GLY A 9 4.00 8.62 29.73
C GLY A 9 4.35 9.58 28.57
N PRO A 10 3.87 9.37 27.35
CA PRO A 10 4.16 10.25 26.21
C PRO A 10 3.41 11.59 26.28
N VAL A 11 2.54 11.81 27.26
CA VAL A 11 1.74 13.03 27.40
C VAL A 11 2.35 13.95 28.45
N VAL A 12 2.66 15.18 28.04
CA VAL A 12 3.21 16.23 28.88
C VAL A 12 2.24 17.41 28.92
N LYS A 13 1.97 17.94 30.10
CA LYS A 13 1.19 19.16 30.28
C LYS A 13 2.10 20.33 30.63
N VAL A 14 1.83 21.49 30.03
CA VAL A 14 2.51 22.75 30.29
C VAL A 14 1.48 23.77 30.79
N ALA A 15 1.75 24.44 31.91
CA ALA A 15 0.86 25.42 32.48
C ALA A 15 1.02 26.80 31.84
N ASP A 16 -0.07 27.58 31.86
CA ASP A 16 -0.12 29.00 31.49
C ASP A 16 0.42 29.31 30.09
N THR A 17 -0.25 28.77 29.08
CA THR A 17 0.30 28.83 27.72
C THR A 17 -0.60 29.58 26.76
N LYS A 18 -0.18 30.81 26.46
CA LYS A 18 -0.65 31.56 25.28
C LYS A 18 0.33 31.45 24.11
N SER A 19 1.35 30.60 24.26
CA SER A 19 2.54 30.59 23.37
C SER A 19 2.50 29.52 22.29
N PHE A 20 1.61 28.52 22.37
CA PHE A 20 1.60 27.37 21.48
C PHE A 20 0.35 27.30 20.60
N ALA A 21 0.54 26.98 19.32
CA ALA A 21 -0.55 26.68 18.39
C ALA A 21 -0.88 25.18 18.38
N MET A 22 -2.10 24.83 17.95
CA MET A 22 -2.46 23.42 17.71
C MET A 22 -1.58 22.81 16.64
N GLN A 23 -1.16 21.55 16.84
CA GLN A 23 -0.29 20.79 15.95
C GLN A 23 1.13 21.38 15.78
N GLU A 24 1.50 22.33 16.61
CA GLU A 24 2.84 22.91 16.63
C GLU A 24 3.86 21.89 17.15
N MET A 25 4.99 21.77 16.45
CA MET A 25 6.15 21.03 16.91
C MET A 25 6.85 21.80 18.03
N VAL A 26 7.21 21.12 19.11
CA VAL A 26 7.89 21.69 20.26
C VAL A 26 9.07 20.82 20.71
N TYR A 27 10.04 21.42 21.35
CA TYR A 27 11.11 20.69 22.04
C TYR A 27 10.84 20.65 23.54
N VAL A 28 10.77 19.43 24.10
CA VAL A 28 10.38 19.16 25.49
C VAL A 28 11.60 18.77 26.33
N GLY A 29 11.78 19.47 27.46
CA GLY A 29 12.82 19.17 28.41
C GLY A 29 14.23 19.61 27.98
N LYS A 30 15.20 19.36 28.88
CA LYS A 30 16.61 19.64 28.63
C LYS A 30 17.22 18.81 27.52
N LYS A 31 16.69 17.60 27.32
CA LYS A 31 17.07 16.69 26.22
C LYS A 31 16.53 17.11 24.85
N ARG A 32 15.65 18.12 24.81
CA ARG A 32 15.02 18.63 23.57
C ARG A 32 14.25 17.54 22.81
N LEU A 33 13.47 16.73 23.54
CA LEU A 33 12.64 15.68 22.92
C LEU A 33 11.61 16.30 21.98
N ILE A 34 11.40 15.67 20.83
CA ILE A 34 10.42 16.13 19.85
C ILE A 34 9.01 15.85 20.36
N GLY A 35 8.15 16.87 20.36
CA GLY A 35 6.75 16.77 20.74
C GLY A 35 5.85 17.59 19.83
N GLU A 36 4.56 17.31 19.87
CA GLU A 36 3.50 18.03 19.15
C GLU A 36 2.39 18.45 20.10
N VAL A 37 1.89 19.65 19.91
CA VAL A 37 0.76 20.20 20.68
C VAL A 37 -0.52 19.55 20.18
N ILE A 38 -1.18 18.75 21.03
CA ILE A 38 -2.40 18.01 20.70
C ILE A 38 -3.67 18.58 21.32
N ARG A 39 -3.53 19.47 22.33
CA ARG A 39 -4.66 20.16 22.97
C ARG A 39 -4.21 21.47 23.59
N VAL A 40 -4.96 22.54 23.35
CA VAL A 40 -4.76 23.85 23.97
C VAL A 40 -6.00 24.18 24.76
N GLN A 41 -5.83 24.46 26.07
CA GLN A 41 -6.88 24.86 27.02
C GLN A 41 -6.49 26.16 27.69
N SER A 42 -7.43 26.75 28.45
CA SER A 42 -7.17 28.00 29.21
C SER A 42 -6.03 27.88 30.23
N ASP A 43 -5.92 26.72 30.86
CA ASP A 43 -5.03 26.47 31.99
C ASP A 43 -3.80 25.67 31.64
N PHE A 44 -3.92 24.79 30.63
CA PHE A 44 -2.86 23.88 30.21
C PHE A 44 -2.82 23.69 28.71
N THR A 45 -1.60 23.52 28.18
CA THR A 45 -1.35 22.92 26.85
C THR A 45 -0.88 21.49 27.04
N THR A 46 -1.47 20.57 26.30
CA THR A 46 -1.09 19.16 26.29
C THR A 46 -0.25 18.85 25.06
N ILE A 47 0.90 18.23 25.30
CA ILE A 47 1.91 17.89 24.30
C ILE A 47 2.06 16.39 24.28
N GLN A 48 2.08 15.81 23.09
CA GLN A 48 2.43 14.42 22.83
C GLN A 48 3.91 14.35 22.45
N VAL A 49 4.71 13.59 23.20
CA VAL A 49 6.15 13.43 22.96
C VAL A 49 6.40 12.18 22.16
N TYR A 50 7.19 12.30 21.10
CA TYR A 50 7.49 11.22 20.14
C TYR A 50 8.67 10.33 20.54
N GLU A 51 9.33 10.66 21.62
CA GLU A 51 10.49 9.96 22.16
C GLU A 51 10.25 9.47 23.60
N GLY A 52 11.23 8.75 24.16
CA GLY A 52 11.14 8.28 25.54
C GLY A 52 11.10 9.44 26.54
N THR A 53 10.07 9.47 27.38
CA THR A 53 9.90 10.53 28.41
C THR A 53 10.53 10.18 29.75
N THR A 54 11.25 9.06 29.83
CA THR A 54 11.91 8.63 31.06
C THR A 54 12.95 9.65 31.55
N GLY A 55 12.77 10.13 32.76
CA GLY A 55 13.68 11.11 33.36
C GLY A 55 13.29 12.56 33.12
N LEU A 56 12.20 12.86 32.37
CA LEU A 56 11.64 14.21 32.32
C LEU A 56 11.07 14.59 33.70
N MET A 57 11.29 15.84 34.10
CA MET A 57 10.83 16.37 35.38
C MET A 57 9.97 17.63 35.22
N PRO A 58 8.97 17.81 36.06
CA PRO A 58 8.28 19.11 36.17
C PRO A 58 9.29 20.25 36.38
N GLY A 59 9.02 21.39 35.76
CA GLY A 59 9.89 22.57 35.79
C GLY A 59 10.94 22.64 34.68
N GLU A 60 11.13 21.57 33.89
CA GLU A 60 12.00 21.63 32.69
C GLU A 60 11.38 22.49 31.59
N PRO A 61 12.21 23.10 30.72
CA PRO A 61 11.72 24.03 29.69
C PRO A 61 11.00 23.30 28.54
N VAL A 62 10.03 24.00 27.94
CA VAL A 62 9.44 23.62 26.65
C VAL A 62 9.64 24.80 25.70
N THR A 63 10.11 24.49 24.48
CA THR A 63 10.45 25.51 23.47
C THR A 63 9.58 25.33 22.23
N SER A 64 8.86 26.39 21.86
CA SER A 64 8.10 26.50 20.61
C SER A 64 9.03 26.52 19.39
N THR A 65 8.61 25.88 18.30
CA THR A 65 9.27 26.00 16.99
C THR A 65 8.55 26.99 16.06
N GLY A 66 7.32 27.36 16.37
CA GLY A 66 6.46 28.21 15.53
C GLY A 66 5.96 27.53 14.24
N ALA A 67 6.18 26.23 14.09
CA ALA A 67 5.80 25.48 12.89
C ALA A 67 5.19 24.11 13.27
N PRO A 68 4.28 23.58 12.45
CA PRO A 68 3.72 22.24 12.68
C PRO A 68 4.77 21.15 12.43
N MET A 69 4.51 19.95 12.97
CA MET A 69 5.29 18.75 12.68
C MET A 69 5.31 18.50 11.18
N SER A 70 6.47 18.57 10.57
CA SER A 70 6.64 18.57 9.11
C SER A 70 7.69 17.54 8.66
N ALA A 71 7.43 16.90 7.53
CA ALA A 71 8.41 16.09 6.83
C ALA A 71 9.32 16.97 5.96
N THR A 72 10.58 16.55 5.83
CA THR A 72 11.57 17.18 4.94
C THR A 72 11.59 16.43 3.61
N LEU A 73 11.04 17.04 2.58
CA LEU A 73 10.81 16.45 1.27
C LEU A 73 11.90 16.89 0.29
N GLY A 74 12.71 15.96 -0.16
CA GLY A 74 13.84 16.22 -1.06
C GLY A 74 14.48 14.93 -1.58
N PRO A 75 15.53 15.02 -2.41
CA PRO A 75 16.24 13.83 -2.88
C PRO A 75 16.98 13.11 -1.73
N GLY A 76 16.97 11.78 -1.77
CA GLY A 76 17.54 10.92 -0.73
C GLY A 76 16.52 10.27 0.18
N ILE A 77 15.23 10.42 -0.10
CA ILE A 77 14.14 9.71 0.59
C ILE A 77 14.11 8.24 0.15
N ILE A 78 14.21 7.98 -1.16
CA ILE A 78 14.18 6.62 -1.71
C ILE A 78 15.46 5.88 -1.32
N ASN A 79 15.34 4.57 -1.11
CA ASN A 79 16.41 3.69 -0.62
C ASN A 79 16.86 4.03 0.81
N ASN A 80 16.02 4.71 1.58
CA ASN A 80 16.29 5.03 2.98
C ASN A 80 15.26 4.36 3.90
N ILE A 81 15.65 4.24 5.17
CA ILE A 81 14.85 3.64 6.23
C ILE A 81 14.69 4.68 7.31
N PHE A 82 13.45 5.08 7.56
CA PHE A 82 13.10 6.09 8.56
C PHE A 82 12.36 5.47 9.75
N ASP A 83 12.42 6.14 10.88
CA ASP A 83 11.48 5.90 11.97
C ASP A 83 10.15 6.64 11.73
N GLY A 84 9.21 6.58 12.71
CA GLY A 84 7.89 7.18 12.58
C GLY A 84 7.87 8.71 12.44
N ILE A 85 8.95 9.40 12.75
CA ILE A 85 9.09 10.86 12.66
C ILE A 85 10.18 11.29 11.66
N GLU A 86 10.44 10.45 10.66
CA GLU A 86 11.38 10.72 9.56
C GLU A 86 12.86 10.85 9.98
N ARG A 87 13.29 10.18 11.06
CA ARG A 87 14.73 10.11 11.36
C ARG A 87 15.34 8.90 10.66
N PRO A 88 16.45 9.05 9.90
CA PRO A 88 17.10 7.93 9.21
C PRO A 88 17.71 6.96 10.23
N LEU A 89 17.29 5.69 10.22
CA LEU A 89 17.76 4.70 11.20
C LEU A 89 19.25 4.41 11.12
N LYS A 90 19.83 4.43 9.93
CA LYS A 90 21.28 4.26 9.74
C LYS A 90 22.09 5.37 10.42
N LYS A 91 21.66 6.63 10.27
CA LYS A 91 22.32 7.76 10.94
C LYS A 91 22.09 7.75 12.46
N LEU A 92 20.91 7.31 12.89
CA LEU A 92 20.65 7.12 14.33
C LEU A 92 21.58 6.06 14.92
N GLU A 93 21.84 4.96 14.23
CA GLU A 93 22.77 3.92 14.64
C GLU A 93 24.22 4.45 14.73
N GLU A 94 24.66 5.25 13.76
CA GLU A 94 25.98 5.88 13.76
C GLU A 94 26.19 6.82 14.95
N VAL A 95 25.15 7.58 15.34
CA VAL A 95 25.21 8.57 16.45
C VAL A 95 24.98 7.93 17.81
N SER A 96 24.06 6.98 17.89
CA SER A 96 23.53 6.43 19.15
C SER A 96 24.01 5.01 19.46
N GLY A 97 24.63 4.31 18.48
CA GLY A 97 24.97 2.89 18.60
C GLY A 97 23.73 1.99 18.58
N ALA A 98 23.79 0.88 19.31
CA ALA A 98 22.72 -0.15 19.31
C ALA A 98 21.39 0.30 19.95
N PHE A 99 21.37 1.43 20.66
CA PHE A 99 20.17 1.96 21.30
C PHE A 99 19.94 3.40 20.87
N ILE A 100 18.69 3.70 20.45
CA ILE A 100 18.31 5.07 20.06
C ILE A 100 18.38 5.96 21.30
N THR A 101 19.24 6.98 21.26
CA THR A 101 19.36 7.97 22.33
C THR A 101 18.26 9.01 22.21
N ASP A 102 17.56 9.28 23.33
CA ASP A 102 16.54 10.32 23.38
C ASP A 102 17.12 11.70 23.08
N GLY A 103 16.43 12.49 22.27
CA GLY A 103 16.87 13.84 21.87
C GLY A 103 18.01 13.85 20.85
N ALA A 104 18.27 12.74 20.15
CA ALA A 104 19.23 12.71 19.06
C ALA A 104 18.77 13.64 17.91
N ASP A 105 19.54 14.70 17.68
CA ASP A 105 19.30 15.67 16.60
C ASP A 105 19.98 15.15 15.31
N VAL A 106 19.19 14.45 14.49
CA VAL A 106 19.64 13.88 13.24
C VAL A 106 18.81 14.45 12.09
N SER A 107 19.48 14.99 11.07
CA SER A 107 18.80 15.48 9.87
C SER A 107 18.10 14.33 9.13
N SER A 108 16.85 14.56 8.72
CA SER A 108 16.06 13.57 7.95
C SER A 108 16.72 13.18 6.64
N LEU A 109 17.39 14.13 5.97
CA LEU A 109 18.10 13.90 4.71
C LEU A 109 19.60 14.18 4.87
N ASP A 110 20.40 13.63 3.96
CA ASP A 110 21.84 13.85 3.92
C ASP A 110 22.15 15.26 3.40
N THR A 111 22.64 16.12 4.30
CA THR A 111 22.96 17.53 4.01
C THR A 111 24.28 17.73 3.28
N GLU A 112 25.14 16.71 3.26
CA GLU A 112 26.48 16.79 2.63
C GLU A 112 26.52 16.14 1.25
N LYS A 113 25.59 15.21 0.99
CA LYS A 113 25.50 14.53 -0.30
C LYS A 113 25.15 15.52 -1.41
N LYS A 114 25.95 15.46 -2.48
CA LYS A 114 25.72 16.27 -3.69
C LYS A 114 24.95 15.46 -4.74
N TYR A 115 24.05 16.14 -5.40
CA TYR A 115 23.23 15.61 -6.48
C TYR A 115 23.51 16.37 -7.77
N PRO A 116 23.71 15.68 -8.92
CA PRO A 116 23.85 16.34 -10.22
C PRO A 116 22.51 16.95 -10.64
N VAL A 117 22.41 18.26 -10.55
CA VAL A 117 21.18 19.01 -10.80
C VAL A 117 21.16 19.53 -12.23
N THR A 118 20.03 19.34 -12.90
CA THR A 118 19.72 19.93 -14.21
C THR A 118 18.58 20.93 -14.04
N MET A 119 18.84 22.20 -14.34
CA MET A 119 17.82 23.25 -14.29
C MET A 119 16.83 23.10 -15.45
N THR A 120 15.54 23.21 -15.15
CA THR A 120 14.46 23.14 -16.16
C THR A 120 13.86 24.50 -16.48
N VAL A 121 14.23 25.54 -15.74
CA VAL A 121 13.73 26.90 -15.86
C VAL A 121 14.87 27.89 -16.09
N LYS A 122 14.52 29.06 -16.63
CA LYS A 122 15.43 30.17 -16.93
C LYS A 122 14.98 31.45 -16.25
N THR A 123 15.89 32.38 -16.08
CA THR A 123 15.55 33.74 -15.62
C THR A 123 14.50 34.38 -16.53
N GLY A 124 13.45 34.92 -15.95
CA GLY A 124 12.28 35.49 -16.64
C GLY A 124 11.08 34.53 -16.72
N ASP A 125 11.25 33.24 -16.46
CA ASP A 125 10.13 32.29 -16.42
C ASP A 125 9.23 32.57 -15.20
N LYS A 126 7.93 32.28 -15.34
CA LYS A 126 6.98 32.35 -14.22
C LYS A 126 6.71 30.98 -13.67
N LEU A 127 6.84 30.84 -12.37
CA LEU A 127 6.55 29.61 -11.64
C LEU A 127 5.31 29.74 -10.80
N SER A 128 4.48 28.71 -10.85
CA SER A 128 3.32 28.51 -9.99
C SER A 128 3.54 27.29 -9.08
N ALA A 129 2.76 27.16 -8.04
CA ALA A 129 2.81 26.00 -7.15
C ALA A 129 2.72 24.68 -7.93
N GLY A 130 3.65 23.75 -7.67
CA GLY A 130 3.75 22.47 -8.35
C GLY A 130 4.61 22.46 -9.62
N ASP A 131 5.03 23.63 -10.14
CA ASP A 131 5.92 23.70 -11.31
C ASP A 131 7.32 23.17 -10.93
N ILE A 132 7.92 22.40 -11.85
CA ILE A 132 9.24 21.80 -11.67
C ILE A 132 10.30 22.82 -12.11
N TYR A 133 11.24 23.15 -11.22
CA TYR A 133 12.32 24.10 -11.51
C TYR A 133 13.68 23.41 -11.74
N CYS A 134 13.87 22.20 -11.23
CA CYS A 134 15.06 21.40 -11.53
C CYS A 134 14.79 19.90 -11.33
N THR A 135 15.70 19.09 -11.86
CA THR A 135 15.67 17.63 -11.71
C THR A 135 17.05 17.10 -11.31
N CYS A 136 17.08 16.00 -10.57
CA CYS A 136 18.31 15.27 -10.30
C CYS A 136 18.02 13.75 -10.22
N PRO A 137 18.97 12.88 -10.60
CA PRO A 137 18.81 11.45 -10.39
C PRO A 137 18.91 11.15 -8.89
N GLU A 138 17.87 10.55 -8.32
CA GLU A 138 17.86 10.12 -6.92
C GLU A 138 18.34 8.68 -6.78
N THR A 139 17.80 7.79 -7.62
CA THR A 139 18.28 6.43 -7.83
C THR A 139 18.42 6.19 -9.33
N PRO A 140 19.02 5.07 -9.75
CA PRO A 140 19.08 4.75 -11.18
C PRO A 140 17.73 4.63 -11.88
N LEU A 141 16.65 4.47 -11.09
CA LEU A 141 15.27 4.30 -11.59
C LEU A 141 14.44 5.58 -11.47
N ILE A 142 14.70 6.37 -10.45
CA ILE A 142 13.85 7.49 -10.07
C ILE A 142 14.59 8.80 -10.26
N THR A 143 14.04 9.65 -11.11
CA THR A 143 14.47 11.04 -11.27
C THR A 143 13.67 11.90 -10.32
N HIS A 144 14.35 12.51 -9.36
CA HIS A 144 13.75 13.48 -8.46
C HIS A 144 13.44 14.78 -9.21
N LYS A 145 12.22 15.29 -9.03
CA LYS A 145 11.76 16.53 -9.69
C LYS A 145 11.47 17.56 -8.60
N CYS A 146 12.37 18.50 -8.42
CA CYS A 146 12.18 19.57 -7.46
C CYS A 146 11.08 20.51 -7.96
N MET A 147 10.02 20.65 -7.17
CA MET A 147 8.84 21.44 -7.54
C MET A 147 8.59 22.56 -6.54
N LEU A 148 8.03 23.66 -7.02
CA LEU A 148 7.64 24.78 -6.16
C LEU A 148 6.58 24.33 -5.14
N SER A 149 6.84 24.61 -3.87
CA SER A 149 5.94 24.22 -2.77
C SER A 149 4.52 24.75 -2.99
N PRO A 150 3.48 23.96 -2.68
CA PRO A 150 2.10 24.44 -2.68
C PRO A 150 1.84 25.63 -1.73
N LEU A 151 2.73 25.87 -0.77
CA LEU A 151 2.67 27.02 0.15
C LEU A 151 3.22 28.30 -0.47
N SER A 152 4.00 28.21 -1.56
CA SER A 152 4.54 29.36 -2.27
C SER A 152 3.46 30.07 -3.07
N LYS A 153 3.54 31.38 -3.13
CA LYS A 153 2.67 32.22 -3.97
C LYS A 153 3.09 32.24 -5.45
N GLY A 154 4.20 31.56 -5.77
CA GLY A 154 4.79 31.63 -7.09
C GLY A 154 5.44 32.97 -7.38
N GLY A 155 5.99 33.13 -8.59
CA GLY A 155 6.64 34.37 -9.00
C GLY A 155 7.49 34.22 -10.25
N GLU A 156 8.20 35.29 -10.58
CA GLU A 156 9.12 35.32 -11.70
C GLU A 156 10.52 34.90 -11.24
N VAL A 157 11.15 34.02 -12.01
CA VAL A 157 12.52 33.56 -11.76
C VAL A 157 13.48 34.70 -12.03
N ILE A 158 14.16 35.18 -11.00
CA ILE A 158 15.13 36.27 -11.09
C ILE A 158 16.56 35.80 -11.17
N TRP A 159 16.84 34.56 -10.76
CA TRP A 159 18.15 33.94 -10.81
C TRP A 159 18.05 32.42 -10.80
N THR A 160 18.92 31.75 -11.53
CA THR A 160 19.12 30.29 -11.54
C THR A 160 20.59 29.95 -11.43
N ALA A 161 20.90 28.86 -10.74
CA ALA A 161 22.21 28.26 -10.75
C ALA A 161 22.52 27.62 -12.12
N GLU A 162 23.79 27.36 -12.42
CA GLU A 162 24.20 26.54 -13.54
C GLU A 162 23.96 25.04 -13.23
N ASN A 163 23.91 24.21 -14.28
CA ASN A 163 23.86 22.75 -14.07
C ASN A 163 25.15 22.28 -13.38
N GLY A 164 25.02 21.50 -12.33
CA GLY A 164 26.17 21.08 -11.52
C GLY A 164 25.75 20.26 -10.29
N ASP A 165 26.70 20.02 -9.42
CA ASP A 165 26.50 19.23 -8.21
C ASP A 165 26.17 20.14 -7.02
N TYR A 166 24.98 19.94 -6.45
CA TYR A 166 24.46 20.74 -5.33
C TYR A 166 23.99 19.84 -4.18
N THR A 167 24.13 20.35 -2.96
CA THR A 167 23.52 19.74 -1.77
C THR A 167 22.03 20.11 -1.67
N ILE A 168 21.31 19.45 -0.77
CA ILE A 168 19.87 19.74 -0.57
C ILE A 168 19.61 21.16 -0.05
N ASN A 169 20.57 21.80 0.58
CA ASN A 169 20.45 23.13 1.19
C ASN A 169 20.98 24.25 0.26
N ASP A 170 21.67 23.91 -0.82
CA ASP A 170 22.17 24.91 -1.75
C ASP A 170 21.01 25.59 -2.50
N VAL A 171 21.09 26.91 -2.65
CA VAL A 171 20.09 27.66 -3.40
C VAL A 171 20.33 27.46 -4.90
N VAL A 172 19.36 26.89 -5.59
CA VAL A 172 19.44 26.61 -7.04
C VAL A 172 18.64 27.57 -7.91
N ALA A 173 17.65 28.27 -7.33
CA ALA A 173 16.92 29.32 -8.00
C ALA A 173 16.37 30.35 -7.00
N LYS A 174 16.08 31.57 -7.49
CA LYS A 174 15.40 32.62 -6.72
C LYS A 174 14.22 33.13 -7.53
N ILE A 175 13.06 33.24 -6.88
CA ILE A 175 11.85 33.79 -7.48
C ILE A 175 11.44 35.06 -6.75
N LYS A 176 10.85 35.99 -7.50
CA LYS A 176 10.25 37.22 -6.97
C LYS A 176 8.73 37.08 -6.98
N ALA A 177 8.16 36.94 -5.79
CA ALA A 177 6.72 36.83 -5.61
C ALA A 177 5.98 38.14 -6.01
N PRO A 178 4.67 38.09 -6.29
CA PRO A 178 3.88 39.26 -6.66
C PRO A 178 3.90 40.42 -5.64
N ASN A 179 4.14 40.11 -4.37
CA ASN A 179 4.29 41.07 -3.27
C ASN A 179 5.70 41.69 -3.19
N GLY A 180 6.61 41.33 -4.11
CA GLY A 180 8.00 41.78 -4.14
C GLY A 180 8.97 41.00 -3.26
N ALA A 181 8.52 40.06 -2.45
CA ALA A 181 9.39 39.19 -1.64
C ALA A 181 10.20 38.26 -2.54
N VAL A 182 11.46 38.03 -2.16
CA VAL A 182 12.32 37.05 -2.84
C VAL A 182 12.28 35.74 -2.04
N GLU A 183 11.95 34.66 -2.71
CA GLU A 183 11.96 33.30 -2.19
C GLU A 183 13.15 32.53 -2.79
N GLU A 184 13.94 31.90 -1.94
CA GLU A 184 15.07 31.07 -2.33
C GLU A 184 14.61 29.62 -2.44
N LEU A 185 14.92 28.98 -3.58
CA LEU A 185 14.56 27.61 -3.88
C LEU A 185 15.78 26.71 -3.74
N THR A 186 15.64 25.67 -2.92
CA THR A 186 16.63 24.62 -2.68
C THR A 186 16.10 23.29 -3.23
N LEU A 187 16.84 22.17 -3.06
CA LEU A 187 16.37 20.87 -3.52
C LEU A 187 15.34 20.22 -2.57
N CYS A 188 15.10 20.81 -1.40
CA CYS A 188 14.14 20.29 -0.42
C CYS A 188 13.09 21.32 -0.01
N GLN A 189 11.98 20.81 0.52
CA GLN A 189 10.90 21.61 1.10
C GLN A 189 10.33 20.91 2.32
N LYS A 190 9.67 21.67 3.22
CA LYS A 190 8.98 21.12 4.38
C LYS A 190 7.47 21.09 4.13
N TRP A 191 6.81 20.02 4.61
CA TRP A 191 5.37 19.88 4.53
C TRP A 191 4.80 19.27 5.82
N PRO A 192 3.70 19.86 6.38
CA PRO A 192 3.06 19.32 7.58
C PRO A 192 2.51 17.90 7.32
N ILE A 193 2.88 16.92 8.15
CA ILE A 193 2.51 15.51 7.92
C ILE A 193 1.00 15.25 8.03
N ARG A 194 0.30 16.03 8.85
CA ARG A 194 -1.15 15.88 9.06
C ARG A 194 -2.01 16.55 7.99
N THR A 195 -1.39 17.36 7.13
CA THR A 195 -2.08 18.06 6.05
C THR A 195 -1.87 17.34 4.73
N SER A 196 -2.95 16.95 4.05
CA SER A 196 -2.86 16.36 2.72
C SER A 196 -2.28 17.37 1.71
N ARG A 197 -1.45 16.88 0.77
CA ARG A 197 -0.91 17.75 -0.28
C ARG A 197 -2.00 18.02 -1.33
N PRO A 198 -2.20 19.28 -1.73
CA PRO A 198 -3.23 19.65 -2.69
C PRO A 198 -2.95 19.08 -4.09
N CYS A 199 -4.00 18.82 -4.83
CA CYS A 199 -3.97 18.49 -6.24
C CYS A 199 -4.90 19.44 -7.01
N LYS A 200 -4.74 19.51 -8.33
CA LYS A 200 -5.58 20.35 -9.18
C LYS A 200 -6.97 19.74 -9.34
N ASN A 201 -7.01 18.45 -9.71
CA ASN A 201 -8.26 17.70 -9.87
C ASN A 201 -8.07 16.25 -9.41
N ARG A 202 -9.13 15.65 -8.85
CA ARG A 202 -9.23 14.19 -8.73
C ARG A 202 -9.75 13.62 -10.04
N LEU A 203 -9.03 12.65 -10.59
CA LEU A 203 -9.37 12.00 -11.85
C LEU A 203 -10.16 10.72 -11.60
N PRO A 204 -11.01 10.29 -12.57
CA PRO A 204 -11.69 9.01 -12.47
C PRO A 204 -10.67 7.86 -12.46
N ILE A 205 -10.98 6.84 -11.69
CA ILE A 205 -10.14 5.66 -11.54
C ILE A 205 -10.47 4.69 -12.68
N THR A 206 -9.57 4.57 -13.66
CA THR A 206 -9.78 3.77 -14.87
C THR A 206 -8.64 2.79 -15.16
N LYS A 207 -7.57 2.79 -14.37
CA LYS A 207 -6.39 1.94 -14.57
C LYS A 207 -6.20 1.00 -13.40
N PRO A 208 -6.07 -0.33 -13.61
CA PRO A 208 -5.76 -1.26 -12.53
C PRO A 208 -4.32 -1.07 -12.03
N LEU A 209 -4.09 -1.37 -10.76
CA LEU A 209 -2.77 -1.69 -10.26
C LEU A 209 -2.52 -3.16 -10.54
N VAL A 210 -1.73 -3.46 -11.56
CA VAL A 210 -1.43 -4.84 -11.95
C VAL A 210 -0.40 -5.43 -11.00
N THR A 211 -0.75 -6.55 -10.37
CA THR A 211 0.05 -7.17 -9.31
C THR A 211 0.69 -8.48 -9.72
N GLY A 212 0.24 -9.10 -10.82
CA GLY A 212 0.65 -10.44 -11.22
C GLY A 212 0.06 -11.55 -10.35
N GLN A 213 -0.78 -11.18 -9.36
CA GLN A 213 -1.52 -12.13 -8.52
C GLN A 213 -2.90 -12.38 -9.15
N ARG A 214 -3.16 -13.62 -9.60
CA ARG A 214 -4.38 -13.94 -10.37
C ARG A 214 -5.66 -13.56 -9.65
N ILE A 215 -5.78 -13.91 -8.37
CA ILE A 215 -6.99 -13.60 -7.59
C ILE A 215 -7.21 -12.09 -7.47
N VAL A 216 -6.12 -11.33 -7.32
CA VAL A 216 -6.19 -9.86 -7.22
C VAL A 216 -6.49 -9.25 -8.57
N ASP A 217 -5.73 -9.58 -9.61
CA ASP A 217 -5.85 -8.90 -10.90
C ASP A 217 -7.16 -9.21 -11.62
N THR A 218 -7.81 -10.36 -11.33
CA THR A 218 -9.02 -10.79 -12.06
C THR A 218 -10.29 -10.73 -11.23
N ILE A 219 -10.32 -11.39 -10.07
CA ILE A 219 -11.55 -11.53 -9.26
C ILE A 219 -11.77 -10.30 -8.38
N LEU A 220 -10.70 -9.79 -7.76
CA LEU A 220 -10.73 -8.74 -6.74
C LEU A 220 -9.79 -7.58 -7.10
N PRO A 221 -9.93 -6.95 -8.26
CA PRO A 221 -8.98 -5.95 -8.73
C PRO A 221 -8.93 -4.72 -7.85
N VAL A 222 -7.74 -4.15 -7.72
CA VAL A 222 -7.51 -2.83 -7.13
C VAL A 222 -7.04 -1.87 -8.21
N ALA A 223 -7.47 -0.64 -8.13
CA ALA A 223 -7.10 0.38 -9.11
C ALA A 223 -5.93 1.24 -8.64
N LYS A 224 -5.17 1.83 -9.56
CA LYS A 224 -4.22 2.89 -9.25
C LYS A 224 -4.94 4.08 -8.63
N GLY A 225 -4.49 4.52 -7.47
CA GLY A 225 -5.20 5.53 -6.67
C GLY A 225 -6.34 4.98 -5.83
N GLY A 226 -6.51 3.66 -5.78
CA GLY A 226 -7.53 2.99 -5.00
C GLY A 226 -7.15 2.70 -3.55
N THR A 227 -8.09 2.13 -2.82
CA THR A 227 -7.93 1.71 -1.42
C THR A 227 -8.25 0.24 -1.26
N ALA A 228 -7.38 -0.50 -0.59
CA ALA A 228 -7.57 -1.90 -0.28
C ALA A 228 -7.22 -2.21 1.17
N ALA A 229 -7.88 -3.18 1.76
CA ALA A 229 -7.54 -3.72 3.07
C ALA A 229 -7.29 -5.22 2.99
N ILE A 230 -6.31 -5.68 3.76
CA ILE A 230 -5.97 -7.11 3.92
C ILE A 230 -6.22 -7.49 5.38
N PRO A 231 -7.46 -7.77 5.79
CA PRO A 231 -7.73 -8.26 7.12
C PRO A 231 -7.41 -9.75 7.23
N GLY A 232 -6.78 -10.14 8.33
CA GLY A 232 -6.47 -11.54 8.59
C GLY A 232 -5.85 -11.75 9.95
N GLY A 233 -6.11 -12.89 10.57
CA GLY A 233 -5.49 -13.30 11.83
C GLY A 233 -3.99 -13.56 11.69
N PHE A 234 -3.37 -13.88 12.81
CA PHE A 234 -1.97 -14.28 12.83
C PHE A 234 -1.74 -15.56 12.01
N GLY A 235 -0.66 -15.59 11.23
CA GLY A 235 -0.28 -16.75 10.41
C GLY A 235 -1.08 -16.95 9.11
N THR A 236 -1.95 -16.02 8.72
CA THR A 236 -2.71 -16.12 7.45
C THR A 236 -1.94 -15.61 6.24
N GLY A 237 -0.74 -15.05 6.43
CA GLY A 237 0.13 -14.59 5.34
C GLY A 237 -0.09 -13.14 4.91
N LYS A 238 -0.56 -12.25 5.81
CA LYS A 238 -0.72 -10.80 5.52
C LYS A 238 0.56 -10.16 4.98
N THR A 239 1.62 -10.22 5.76
CA THR A 239 2.93 -9.64 5.43
C THR A 239 3.47 -10.22 4.12
N MET A 240 3.40 -11.55 3.93
CA MET A 240 3.83 -12.20 2.69
C MET A 240 3.01 -11.74 1.48
N THR A 241 1.70 -11.53 1.65
CA THR A 241 0.85 -11.00 0.58
C THR A 241 1.28 -9.58 0.21
N GLN A 242 1.53 -8.71 1.19
CA GLN A 242 2.03 -7.35 0.94
C GLN A 242 3.42 -7.34 0.30
N HIS A 243 4.34 -8.24 0.69
CA HIS A 243 5.65 -8.37 0.05
C HIS A 243 5.53 -8.79 -1.42
N GLN A 244 4.66 -9.75 -1.74
CA GLN A 244 4.41 -10.14 -3.13
C GLN A 244 3.82 -8.99 -3.95
N LEU A 245 2.89 -8.23 -3.38
CA LEU A 245 2.33 -7.05 -4.03
C LEU A 245 3.40 -5.96 -4.24
N ALA A 246 4.21 -5.66 -3.22
CA ALA A 246 5.29 -4.68 -3.31
C ALA A 246 6.33 -5.06 -4.38
N LYS A 247 6.68 -6.35 -4.45
CA LYS A 247 7.66 -6.86 -5.41
C LYS A 247 7.19 -6.73 -6.85
N TRP A 248 5.92 -7.04 -7.11
CA TRP A 248 5.45 -7.30 -8.48
C TRP A 248 4.52 -6.23 -9.04
N CYS A 249 3.91 -5.39 -8.20
CA CYS A 249 2.98 -4.39 -8.69
C CYS A 249 3.65 -3.39 -9.64
N ASP A 250 2.86 -2.84 -10.54
CA ASP A 250 3.29 -1.89 -11.56
C ASP A 250 3.31 -0.42 -11.05
N ALA A 251 3.39 -0.23 -9.74
CA ALA A 251 3.68 1.07 -9.14
C ALA A 251 5.14 1.47 -9.41
N ASP A 252 5.39 2.78 -9.57
CA ASP A 252 6.74 3.31 -9.77
C ASP A 252 7.54 3.29 -8.46
N ILE A 253 6.88 3.62 -7.35
CA ILE A 253 7.50 3.71 -6.02
C ILE A 253 6.63 2.98 -5.00
N ILE A 254 7.28 2.27 -4.10
CA ILE A 254 6.67 1.60 -2.95
C ILE A 254 7.01 2.37 -1.67
N VAL A 255 6.01 2.66 -0.86
CA VAL A 255 6.19 3.14 0.51
C VAL A 255 5.71 2.04 1.46
N TYR A 256 6.64 1.40 2.14
CA TYR A 256 6.31 0.36 3.12
C TYR A 256 6.34 0.96 4.53
N ILE A 257 5.24 0.85 5.26
CA ILE A 257 5.08 1.38 6.61
C ILE A 257 4.90 0.22 7.57
N GLY A 258 5.96 -0.13 8.28
CA GLY A 258 5.91 -1.06 9.42
C GLY A 258 5.47 -0.32 10.67
N CYS A 259 4.18 -0.39 11.01
CA CYS A 259 3.58 0.32 12.12
C CYS A 259 3.33 -0.63 13.29
N GLY A 260 4.20 -0.59 14.30
CA GLY A 260 4.05 -1.37 15.52
C GLY A 260 4.33 -2.87 15.36
N GLU A 261 4.99 -3.27 14.28
CA GLU A 261 5.38 -4.66 14.05
C GLU A 261 6.59 -5.05 14.91
N ARG A 262 6.86 -6.34 15.02
CA ARG A 262 7.97 -6.85 15.82
C ARG A 262 9.30 -6.52 15.14
N GLY A 263 10.34 -6.23 15.94
CA GLY A 263 11.66 -5.91 15.42
C GLY A 263 12.24 -6.97 14.49
N ASN A 264 12.07 -8.26 14.83
CA ASN A 264 12.53 -9.36 13.98
C ASN A 264 11.77 -9.46 12.64
N GLU A 265 10.47 -9.17 12.61
CA GLU A 265 9.68 -9.13 11.37
C GLU A 265 10.14 -7.97 10.48
N MET A 266 10.40 -6.80 11.08
CA MET A 266 10.94 -5.65 10.35
C MET A 266 12.34 -5.91 9.81
N THR A 267 13.22 -6.56 10.57
CA THR A 267 14.56 -6.97 10.08
C THR A 267 14.43 -7.90 8.88
N GLN A 268 13.54 -8.88 8.94
CA GLN A 268 13.28 -9.77 7.81
C GLN A 268 12.79 -9.01 6.58
N VAL A 269 11.87 -8.04 6.74
CA VAL A 269 11.41 -7.17 5.64
C VAL A 269 12.57 -6.42 5.01
N LEU A 270 13.47 -5.86 5.84
CA LEU A 270 14.64 -5.12 5.38
C LEU A 270 15.62 -6.00 4.60
N GLU A 271 15.91 -7.19 5.11
CA GLU A 271 16.75 -8.18 4.45
C GLU A 271 16.13 -8.63 3.11
N GLU A 272 14.85 -9.04 3.13
CA GLU A 272 14.15 -9.47 1.92
C GLU A 272 14.12 -8.36 0.85
N PHE A 273 13.82 -7.11 1.21
CA PHE A 273 13.78 -6.00 0.23
C PHE A 273 15.17 -5.62 -0.31
N SER A 274 16.23 -5.81 0.47
CA SER A 274 17.59 -5.59 0.01
C SER A 274 18.10 -6.67 -0.94
N GLU A 275 17.66 -7.92 -0.74
CA GLU A 275 18.05 -9.08 -1.55
C GLU A 275 17.14 -9.26 -2.77
N LEU A 276 15.88 -8.80 -2.69
CA LEU A 276 14.93 -8.91 -3.78
C LEU A 276 15.33 -8.02 -4.95
N ILE A 277 15.55 -8.67 -6.08
CA ILE A 277 15.75 -8.00 -7.35
C ILE A 277 14.38 -7.85 -8.01
N ASP A 278 14.03 -6.63 -8.40
CA ASP A 278 12.86 -6.36 -9.23
C ASP A 278 13.07 -7.04 -10.59
N PRO A 279 12.26 -8.04 -10.94
CA PRO A 279 12.47 -8.83 -12.14
C PRO A 279 12.22 -8.05 -13.44
N LYS A 280 11.50 -6.93 -13.38
CA LYS A 280 11.23 -6.09 -14.56
C LYS A 280 12.45 -5.27 -14.93
N ILE A 281 13.21 -4.82 -13.94
CA ILE A 281 14.31 -3.87 -14.10
C ILE A 281 15.67 -4.41 -13.68
N GLN A 282 15.73 -5.63 -13.17
CA GLN A 282 16.98 -6.33 -12.75
C GLN A 282 17.83 -5.51 -11.74
N ARG A 283 17.15 -4.80 -10.82
CA ARG A 283 17.76 -3.99 -9.78
C ARG A 283 17.13 -4.29 -8.41
N PRO A 284 17.84 -3.97 -7.30
CA PRO A 284 17.28 -4.12 -5.97
C PRO A 284 15.95 -3.39 -5.82
N LEU A 285 14.98 -4.02 -5.16
CA LEU A 285 13.67 -3.42 -4.91
C LEU A 285 13.78 -2.13 -4.08
N THR A 286 14.82 -2.01 -3.27
CA THR A 286 15.13 -0.81 -2.48
C THR A 286 15.36 0.43 -3.34
N ASP A 287 15.80 0.29 -4.60
CA ASP A 287 16.02 1.43 -5.51
C ASP A 287 14.71 2.18 -5.88
N ARG A 288 13.56 1.61 -5.57
CA ARG A 288 12.24 2.24 -5.72
C ARG A 288 11.38 2.16 -4.46
N THR A 289 11.98 1.91 -3.30
CA THR A 289 11.23 1.71 -2.05
C THR A 289 11.68 2.70 -0.99
N VAL A 290 10.71 3.20 -0.22
CA VAL A 290 10.91 3.93 1.03
C VAL A 290 10.37 3.06 2.16
N LEU A 291 11.17 2.88 3.21
CA LEU A 291 10.79 2.08 4.36
C LEU A 291 10.62 2.99 5.58
N ILE A 292 9.48 2.85 6.27
CA ILE A 292 9.24 3.47 7.57
C ILE A 292 9.10 2.34 8.57
N ALA A 293 10.04 2.26 9.51
CA ALA A 293 10.08 1.20 10.51
C ALA A 293 9.85 1.79 11.89
N ASN A 294 8.63 1.65 12.39
CA ASN A 294 8.30 1.90 13.79
C ASN A 294 7.91 0.58 14.45
N THR A 295 8.86 0.00 15.19
CA THR A 295 8.66 -1.29 15.86
C THR A 295 7.84 -1.16 17.14
N SER A 296 7.34 -2.28 17.66
CA SER A 296 6.45 -2.33 18.83
C SER A 296 7.09 -1.82 20.13
N ASN A 297 8.42 -1.79 20.20
CA ASN A 297 9.18 -1.28 21.34
C ASN A 297 9.53 0.22 21.24
N MET A 298 9.26 0.84 20.10
CA MET A 298 9.44 2.29 19.91
C MET A 298 8.27 3.07 20.54
N PRO A 299 8.45 4.38 20.79
CA PRO A 299 7.42 5.22 21.42
C PRO A 299 6.08 5.19 20.67
N VAL A 300 5.00 5.13 21.42
CA VAL A 300 3.63 5.01 20.91
C VAL A 300 3.24 6.20 20.01
N ALA A 301 3.67 7.41 20.40
CA ALA A 301 3.40 8.61 19.62
C ALA A 301 4.07 8.57 18.26
N ALA A 302 5.32 8.11 18.17
CA ALA A 302 6.00 7.92 16.86
C ALA A 302 5.30 6.85 16.00
N ARG A 303 4.70 5.83 16.62
CA ARG A 303 3.87 4.84 15.93
C ARG A 303 2.64 5.50 15.30
N GLU A 304 1.97 6.38 16.03
CA GLU A 304 0.83 7.13 15.51
C GLU A 304 1.24 8.03 14.33
N ALA A 305 2.39 8.72 14.42
CA ALA A 305 2.88 9.59 13.37
C ALA A 305 3.34 8.85 12.10
N SER A 306 3.81 7.61 12.21
CA SER A 306 4.41 6.84 11.09
C SER A 306 3.53 6.76 9.85
N ILE A 307 2.21 6.61 10.05
CA ILE A 307 1.23 6.56 8.96
C ILE A 307 1.17 7.89 8.21
N TYR A 308 1.17 9.02 8.94
CA TYR A 308 1.13 10.35 8.34
C TYR A 308 2.44 10.73 7.65
N THR A 309 3.56 10.33 8.21
CA THR A 309 4.87 10.48 7.58
C THR A 309 4.89 9.72 6.25
N GLY A 310 4.50 8.45 6.24
CA GLY A 310 4.51 7.63 5.02
C GLY A 310 3.61 8.15 3.92
N ILE A 311 2.38 8.55 4.25
CA ILE A 311 1.46 9.08 3.24
C ILE A 311 1.94 10.45 2.70
N THR A 312 2.60 11.26 3.52
CA THR A 312 3.15 12.54 3.09
C THR A 312 4.29 12.36 2.09
N LEU A 313 5.20 11.39 2.34
CA LEU A 313 6.24 11.03 1.39
C LEU A 313 5.65 10.51 0.07
N ALA A 314 4.62 9.67 0.15
CA ALA A 314 3.93 9.15 -1.03
C ALA A 314 3.27 10.28 -1.87
N GLU A 315 2.56 11.21 -1.23
CA GLU A 315 1.94 12.34 -1.92
C GLU A 315 2.98 13.25 -2.59
N TYR A 316 4.16 13.39 -1.99
CA TYR A 316 5.24 14.18 -2.58
C TYR A 316 5.72 13.60 -3.92
N TYR A 317 5.94 12.30 -3.99
CA TYR A 317 6.30 11.64 -5.25
C TYR A 317 5.14 11.57 -6.24
N ARG A 318 3.90 11.45 -5.77
CA ARG A 318 2.69 11.59 -6.61
C ARG A 318 2.70 12.93 -7.35
N ASP A 319 3.05 14.02 -6.64
CA ASP A 319 3.08 15.35 -7.22
C ASP A 319 4.14 15.52 -8.32
N MET A 320 5.17 14.67 -8.33
CA MET A 320 6.12 14.56 -9.43
C MET A 320 5.57 13.81 -10.67
N GLY A 321 4.38 13.20 -10.56
CA GLY A 321 3.74 12.42 -11.62
C GLY A 321 4.10 10.93 -11.56
N TYR A 322 4.45 10.39 -10.39
CA TYR A 322 4.65 8.95 -10.18
C TYR A 322 3.40 8.28 -9.65
N HIS A 323 3.31 6.96 -9.84
CA HIS A 323 2.30 6.09 -9.25
C HIS A 323 2.89 5.37 -8.05
N ILE A 324 2.36 5.64 -6.86
CA ILE A 324 2.86 5.11 -5.60
C ILE A 324 1.90 4.06 -5.06
N ALA A 325 2.44 2.97 -4.51
CA ALA A 325 1.70 2.02 -3.70
C ALA A 325 2.22 2.06 -2.26
N ILE A 326 1.31 2.27 -1.31
CA ILE A 326 1.59 2.21 0.11
C ILE A 326 1.18 0.84 0.64
N MET A 327 2.09 0.18 1.33
CA MET A 327 1.85 -1.03 2.11
C MET A 327 1.94 -0.66 3.59
N ALA A 328 0.82 -0.64 4.31
CA ALA A 328 0.79 -0.33 5.74
C ALA A 328 0.58 -1.60 6.56
N ASP A 329 1.58 -2.04 7.30
CA ASP A 329 1.56 -3.22 8.17
C ASP A 329 1.86 -2.82 9.62
N SER A 330 0.90 -2.75 10.55
CA SER A 330 -0.54 -2.90 10.33
C SER A 330 -1.30 -1.68 10.87
N THR A 331 -2.40 -1.35 10.23
CA THR A 331 -3.28 -0.26 10.69
C THR A 331 -3.95 -0.55 12.03
N SER A 332 -4.06 -1.83 12.43
CA SER A 332 -4.53 -2.22 13.76
C SER A 332 -3.58 -1.73 14.87
N ARG A 333 -2.27 -1.81 14.64
CA ARG A 333 -1.27 -1.32 15.60
C ARG A 333 -1.26 0.21 15.70
N TRP A 334 -1.57 0.88 14.60
CA TRP A 334 -1.81 2.32 14.61
C TRP A 334 -3.06 2.68 15.43
N ALA A 335 -4.17 1.95 15.27
CA ALA A 335 -5.37 2.13 16.07
C ALA A 335 -5.12 1.84 17.56
N GLU A 336 -4.32 0.82 17.90
CA GLU A 336 -3.87 0.58 19.28
C GLU A 336 -3.08 1.77 19.86
N ALA A 337 -2.24 2.41 19.06
CA ALA A 337 -1.53 3.61 19.49
C ALA A 337 -2.50 4.76 19.79
N LEU A 338 -3.52 4.98 18.96
CA LEU A 338 -4.58 5.95 19.22
C LEU A 338 -5.34 5.63 20.51
N ARG A 339 -5.65 4.36 20.78
CA ARG A 339 -6.30 3.91 22.01
C ARG A 339 -5.44 4.19 23.24
N GLU A 340 -4.14 3.90 23.18
CA GLU A 340 -3.23 4.16 24.29
C GLU A 340 -3.10 5.65 24.59
N ILE A 341 -2.97 6.48 23.55
CA ILE A 341 -2.85 7.94 23.69
C ILE A 341 -4.15 8.52 24.29
N SER A 342 -5.31 8.14 23.78
CA SER A 342 -6.61 8.61 24.29
C SER A 342 -6.84 8.20 25.74
N GLY A 343 -6.42 7.00 26.15
CA GLY A 343 -6.46 6.54 27.53
C GLY A 343 -5.60 7.40 28.47
N ARG A 344 -4.40 7.82 28.03
CA ARG A 344 -3.53 8.72 28.82
C ARG A 344 -4.04 10.16 28.86
N LEU A 345 -4.86 10.55 27.88
CA LEU A 345 -5.55 11.83 27.85
C LEU A 345 -6.83 11.83 28.67
N GLU A 346 -7.19 10.69 29.29
CA GLU A 346 -8.41 10.49 30.06
C GLU A 346 -9.68 10.82 29.25
N GLU A 347 -9.63 10.53 27.92
CA GLU A 347 -10.78 10.71 27.04
C GLU A 347 -11.79 9.59 27.27
N MET A 348 -13.08 9.90 27.08
CA MET A 348 -14.13 8.89 27.21
C MET A 348 -13.97 7.83 26.11
N PRO A 349 -13.77 6.55 26.44
CA PRO A 349 -13.63 5.50 25.48
C PRO A 349 -14.98 5.19 24.80
N ALA A 350 -14.92 4.85 23.53
CA ALA A 350 -16.02 4.27 22.77
C ALA A 350 -15.92 2.73 22.76
N GLU A 351 -16.36 2.09 21.70
CA GLU A 351 -16.38 0.64 21.51
C GLU A 351 -14.99 0.02 21.70
N GLU A 352 -14.88 -1.04 22.50
CA GLU A 352 -13.64 -1.76 22.85
C GLU A 352 -12.49 -0.89 23.38
N GLY A 353 -12.82 0.27 23.95
CA GLY A 353 -11.82 1.19 24.51
C GLY A 353 -11.11 2.07 23.47
N PHE A 354 -11.52 2.05 22.22
CA PHE A 354 -11.02 2.94 21.19
C PHE A 354 -11.60 4.36 21.35
N PRO A 355 -10.89 5.41 20.89
CA PRO A 355 -11.45 6.75 20.90
C PRO A 355 -12.62 6.88 19.91
N ALA A 356 -13.60 7.73 20.25
CA ALA A 356 -14.78 7.97 19.40
C ALA A 356 -14.43 8.52 18.01
N TYR A 357 -13.25 9.11 17.85
CA TYR A 357 -12.75 9.65 16.57
C TYR A 357 -11.96 8.64 15.72
N LEU A 358 -11.87 7.37 16.13
CA LEU A 358 -11.18 6.34 15.35
C LEU A 358 -11.67 6.25 13.89
N PRO A 359 -13.00 6.25 13.61
CA PRO A 359 -13.49 6.21 12.23
C PRO A 359 -13.00 7.39 11.39
N SER A 360 -13.00 8.61 11.96
CA SER A 360 -12.53 9.81 11.26
C SER A 360 -11.05 9.73 10.93
N ARG A 361 -10.24 9.22 11.85
CA ARG A 361 -8.79 9.05 11.59
C ARG A 361 -8.50 8.02 10.49
N ILE A 362 -9.24 6.90 10.48
CA ILE A 362 -9.13 5.89 9.42
C ILE A 362 -9.57 6.50 8.08
N SER A 363 -10.67 7.22 8.04
CA SER A 363 -11.16 7.93 6.85
C SER A 363 -10.11 8.92 6.32
N GLU A 364 -9.58 9.81 7.18
CA GLU A 364 -8.54 10.78 6.83
C GLU A 364 -7.32 10.14 6.16
N PHE A 365 -6.91 8.97 6.63
CA PHE A 365 -5.79 8.24 6.03
C PHE A 365 -6.14 7.71 4.64
N TYR A 366 -7.26 6.97 4.50
CA TYR A 366 -7.63 6.38 3.23
C TYR A 366 -8.09 7.41 2.19
N GLU A 367 -8.66 8.55 2.60
CA GLU A 367 -9.05 9.63 1.70
C GLU A 367 -7.85 10.33 1.01
N ARG A 368 -6.64 10.17 1.55
CA ARG A 368 -5.41 10.67 0.90
C ARG A 368 -4.99 9.83 -0.30
N ALA A 369 -5.54 8.62 -0.49
CA ALA A 369 -5.43 7.88 -1.73
C ALA A 369 -6.17 8.58 -2.87
N GLY A 370 -5.72 8.42 -4.10
CA GLY A 370 -6.41 8.94 -5.27
C GLY A 370 -5.56 8.90 -6.52
N TYR A 371 -6.25 8.96 -7.66
CA TYR A 371 -5.69 9.22 -8.96
C TYR A 371 -5.95 10.69 -9.29
N VAL A 372 -4.91 11.47 -9.51
CA VAL A 372 -5.03 12.94 -9.53
C VAL A 372 -4.28 13.56 -10.71
N GLU A 373 -4.77 14.72 -11.13
CA GLU A 373 -4.00 15.70 -11.86
C GLU A 373 -3.28 16.59 -10.83
N THR A 374 -1.96 16.56 -10.84
CA THR A 374 -1.10 17.34 -9.93
C THR A 374 -1.20 18.83 -10.22
N LEU A 375 -0.74 19.68 -9.30
CA LEU A 375 -0.65 21.12 -9.54
C LEU A 375 0.21 21.45 -10.77
N GLY A 376 1.27 20.67 -11.02
CA GLY A 376 2.12 20.80 -12.22
C GLY A 376 1.52 20.17 -13.49
N GLY A 377 0.23 19.78 -13.50
CA GLY A 377 -0.48 19.29 -14.68
C GLY A 377 -0.11 17.86 -15.12
N LYS A 378 0.52 17.05 -14.27
CA LYS A 378 0.84 15.64 -14.52
C LYS A 378 -0.17 14.72 -13.86
N GLU A 379 -0.33 13.51 -14.40
CA GLU A 379 -1.06 12.46 -13.70
C GLU A 379 -0.15 11.77 -12.66
N GLY A 380 -0.70 11.49 -11.49
CA GLY A 380 -0.05 10.72 -10.45
C GLY A 380 -1.07 10.03 -9.56
N SER A 381 -0.66 9.00 -8.83
CA SER A 381 -1.58 8.29 -7.96
C SER A 381 -0.93 7.81 -6.67
N VAL A 382 -1.72 7.70 -5.61
CA VAL A 382 -1.39 7.02 -4.37
C VAL A 382 -2.42 5.94 -4.13
N THR A 383 -2.00 4.68 -4.17
CA THR A 383 -2.81 3.52 -3.82
C THR A 383 -2.45 3.08 -2.40
N ILE A 384 -3.45 2.87 -1.54
CA ILE A 384 -3.21 2.44 -0.15
C ILE A 384 -3.70 1.01 0.03
N ILE A 385 -2.81 0.15 0.51
CA ILE A 385 -3.08 -1.24 0.87
C ILE A 385 -2.73 -1.43 2.35
N GLY A 386 -3.75 -1.43 3.21
CA GLY A 386 -3.58 -1.53 4.65
C GLY A 386 -3.83 -2.96 5.16
N ALA A 387 -2.88 -3.52 5.90
CA ALA A 387 -3.12 -4.76 6.63
C ALA A 387 -3.88 -4.47 7.92
N VAL A 388 -4.86 -5.30 8.21
CA VAL A 388 -5.64 -5.25 9.45
C VAL A 388 -5.45 -6.57 10.18
N SER A 389 -5.18 -6.52 11.48
CA SER A 389 -4.87 -7.69 12.32
C SER A 389 -5.95 -7.91 13.39
N PRO A 390 -7.17 -8.35 13.02
CA PRO A 390 -8.25 -8.56 13.97
C PRO A 390 -7.88 -9.68 14.94
N GLN A 391 -8.12 -9.46 16.24
CA GLN A 391 -7.90 -10.47 17.25
C GLN A 391 -8.82 -11.68 17.02
N GLY A 392 -8.28 -12.88 17.14
CA GLY A 392 -9.07 -14.10 16.90
C GLY A 392 -9.55 -14.31 15.44
N SER A 393 -9.21 -13.44 14.51
CA SER A 393 -9.80 -13.34 13.15
C SER A 393 -11.28 -12.93 13.17
N ASP A 394 -11.67 -12.19 14.18
CA ASP A 394 -13.02 -11.63 14.28
C ASP A 394 -13.11 -10.32 13.49
N PHE A 395 -13.76 -10.36 12.35
CA PHE A 395 -13.94 -9.19 11.48
C PHE A 395 -15.03 -8.22 11.99
N SER A 396 -15.69 -8.52 13.11
CA SER A 396 -16.64 -7.61 13.74
C SER A 396 -16.00 -6.55 14.63
N GLU A 397 -14.68 -6.66 14.89
CA GLU A 397 -13.94 -5.71 15.71
C GLU A 397 -13.95 -4.28 15.11
N PRO A 398 -13.87 -3.21 15.95
CA PRO A 398 -14.07 -1.84 15.48
C PRO A 398 -13.12 -1.37 14.38
N VAL A 399 -11.84 -1.76 14.42
CA VAL A 399 -10.85 -1.32 13.40
C VAL A 399 -11.19 -1.91 12.04
N THR A 400 -11.48 -3.22 11.98
CA THR A 400 -11.86 -3.90 10.74
C THR A 400 -13.17 -3.36 10.18
N GLN A 401 -14.19 -3.18 11.03
CA GLN A 401 -15.48 -2.67 10.60
C GLN A 401 -15.40 -1.22 10.08
N ASN A 402 -14.63 -0.36 10.74
CA ASN A 402 -14.44 0.99 10.25
C ASN A 402 -13.58 1.03 8.98
N THR A 403 -12.52 0.23 8.89
CA THR A 403 -11.73 0.12 7.67
C THR A 403 -12.60 -0.31 6.48
N LYS A 404 -13.46 -1.30 6.67
CA LYS A 404 -14.38 -1.81 5.64
C LYS A 404 -15.30 -0.72 5.05
N ARG A 405 -15.62 0.33 5.83
CA ARG A 405 -16.47 1.44 5.35
C ARG A 405 -15.74 2.40 4.40
N PHE A 406 -14.41 2.46 4.48
CA PHE A 406 -13.61 3.46 3.76
C PHE A 406 -12.79 2.87 2.62
N VAL A 407 -12.63 1.54 2.58
CA VAL A 407 -11.93 0.87 1.48
C VAL A 407 -12.92 0.33 0.47
N ARG A 408 -12.58 0.45 -0.81
CA ARG A 408 -13.38 -0.09 -1.91
C ARG A 408 -12.96 -1.52 -2.30
N CYS A 409 -11.86 -2.00 -1.79
CA CYS A 409 -11.38 -3.37 -1.99
C CYS A 409 -11.03 -4.01 -0.64
N PHE A 410 -11.48 -5.26 -0.43
CA PHE A 410 -11.34 -5.97 0.83
C PHE A 410 -10.92 -7.41 0.56
N TRP A 411 -9.69 -7.78 0.92
CA TRP A 411 -9.10 -9.10 0.69
C TRP A 411 -9.02 -9.88 2.01
N ALA A 412 -10.14 -10.47 2.40
CA ALA A 412 -10.24 -11.22 3.65
C ALA A 412 -9.38 -12.50 3.62
N LEU A 413 -8.39 -12.59 4.48
CA LEU A 413 -7.56 -13.77 4.62
C LEU A 413 -8.24 -14.81 5.54
N ASP A 414 -8.29 -16.04 5.07
CA ASP A 414 -8.95 -17.16 5.73
C ASP A 414 -7.93 -18.14 6.31
N LYS A 415 -8.10 -18.48 7.60
CA LYS A 415 -7.24 -19.47 8.28
C LYS A 415 -7.36 -20.87 7.69
N SER A 416 -8.56 -21.27 7.24
CA SER A 416 -8.77 -22.60 6.67
C SER A 416 -8.00 -22.78 5.37
N LEU A 417 -7.97 -21.74 4.52
CA LEU A 417 -7.18 -21.71 3.29
C LEU A 417 -5.67 -21.75 3.61
N ALA A 418 -5.22 -20.98 4.61
CA ALA A 418 -3.83 -20.98 5.04
C ALA A 418 -3.39 -22.35 5.58
N TYR A 419 -4.21 -23.00 6.40
CA TYR A 419 -3.94 -24.36 6.89
C TYR A 419 -3.95 -25.41 5.77
N ALA A 420 -4.79 -25.24 4.76
CA ALA A 420 -4.78 -26.05 3.54
C ALA A 420 -3.62 -25.73 2.60
N ARG A 421 -2.73 -24.78 2.98
CA ARG A 421 -1.62 -24.29 2.15
C ARG A 421 -2.07 -23.72 0.80
N HIS A 422 -3.28 -23.18 0.77
CA HIS A 422 -3.79 -22.43 -0.37
C HIS A 422 -3.36 -20.95 -0.24
N TYR A 423 -2.39 -20.54 -1.02
CA TYR A 423 -1.89 -19.17 -1.01
C TYR A 423 -2.07 -18.52 -2.39
N PRO A 424 -2.34 -17.18 -2.44
CA PRO A 424 -2.69 -16.35 -1.28
C PRO A 424 -3.99 -16.84 -0.62
N ALA A 425 -4.05 -16.75 0.72
CA ALA A 425 -5.18 -17.28 1.48
C ALA A 425 -6.40 -16.34 1.47
N ILE A 426 -6.62 -15.63 0.37
CA ILE A 426 -7.73 -14.69 0.18
C ILE A 426 -9.01 -15.48 -0.10
N ASN A 427 -10.00 -15.32 0.77
CA ASN A 427 -11.30 -15.96 0.60
C ASN A 427 -12.15 -15.16 -0.40
N TRP A 428 -12.38 -15.72 -1.56
CA TRP A 428 -13.13 -15.09 -2.66
C TRP A 428 -14.63 -14.90 -2.39
N ASN A 429 -15.20 -15.62 -1.42
CA ASN A 429 -16.62 -15.49 -1.05
C ASN A 429 -16.88 -14.34 -0.06
N THR A 430 -15.89 -14.02 0.80
CA THR A 430 -16.01 -12.97 1.83
C THR A 430 -15.30 -11.67 1.43
N SER A 431 -14.47 -11.74 0.39
CA SER A 431 -13.76 -10.60 -0.17
C SER A 431 -14.59 -9.90 -1.26
N TYR A 432 -14.30 -8.63 -1.52
CA TYR A 432 -14.94 -7.88 -2.59
C TYR A 432 -13.99 -6.82 -3.19
N SER A 433 -14.33 -6.39 -4.40
CA SER A 433 -13.78 -5.20 -5.03
C SER A 433 -14.89 -4.45 -5.75
N GLU A 434 -15.04 -3.17 -5.40
CA GLU A 434 -15.96 -2.25 -6.07
C GLU A 434 -15.35 -1.62 -7.33
N TYR A 435 -14.07 -1.89 -7.63
CA TYR A 435 -13.38 -1.37 -8.82
C TYR A 435 -13.67 -2.16 -10.08
N THR A 436 -14.37 -3.28 -9.99
CA THR A 436 -14.58 -4.20 -11.11
C THR A 436 -15.25 -3.53 -12.32
N GLU A 437 -16.27 -2.71 -12.07
CA GLU A 437 -16.99 -1.99 -13.13
C GLU A 437 -16.14 -0.82 -13.69
N ASP A 438 -15.49 -0.06 -12.82
CA ASP A 438 -14.63 1.07 -13.21
C ASP A 438 -13.47 0.65 -14.12
N LEU A 439 -12.98 -0.59 -13.93
CA LEU A 439 -11.84 -1.15 -14.66
C LEU A 439 -12.24 -2.00 -15.88
N ALA A 440 -13.54 -2.24 -16.09
CA ALA A 440 -14.02 -3.11 -17.16
C ALA A 440 -13.53 -2.68 -18.55
N ASP A 441 -13.61 -1.40 -18.83
CA ASP A 441 -13.14 -0.83 -20.11
C ASP A 441 -11.65 -1.05 -20.34
N TYR A 442 -10.84 -0.95 -19.28
CA TYR A 442 -9.40 -1.19 -19.38
C TYR A 442 -9.11 -2.64 -19.76
N TYR A 443 -9.71 -3.59 -19.05
CA TYR A 443 -9.51 -5.02 -19.31
C TYR A 443 -10.00 -5.43 -20.70
N ASN A 444 -11.18 -4.97 -21.10
CA ASN A 444 -11.76 -5.31 -22.39
C ASN A 444 -10.96 -4.72 -23.58
N LYS A 445 -10.35 -3.55 -23.40
CA LYS A 445 -9.56 -2.89 -24.46
C LYS A 445 -8.11 -3.37 -24.51
N ASN A 446 -7.48 -3.61 -23.35
CA ASN A 446 -6.03 -3.85 -23.26
C ASN A 446 -5.65 -5.32 -23.13
N VAL A 447 -6.59 -6.20 -22.72
CA VAL A 447 -6.33 -7.64 -22.60
C VAL A 447 -7.15 -8.41 -23.64
N ASN A 448 -8.47 -8.45 -23.50
CA ASN A 448 -9.35 -9.09 -24.48
C ASN A 448 -10.78 -8.58 -24.32
N GLU A 449 -11.51 -8.39 -25.42
CA GLU A 449 -12.90 -7.92 -25.45
C GLU A 449 -13.87 -8.75 -24.58
N ASN A 450 -13.56 -10.02 -24.36
CA ASN A 450 -14.37 -10.96 -23.57
C ASN A 450 -13.85 -11.13 -22.14
N PHE A 451 -12.87 -10.34 -21.69
CA PHE A 451 -12.25 -10.52 -20.38
C PHE A 451 -13.28 -10.51 -19.24
N MET A 452 -14.13 -9.50 -19.21
CA MET A 452 -15.13 -9.35 -18.15
C MET A 452 -16.20 -10.44 -18.17
N LYS A 453 -16.55 -10.94 -19.36
CA LYS A 453 -17.48 -12.07 -19.51
C LYS A 453 -16.88 -13.35 -18.92
N VAL A 454 -15.67 -13.70 -19.31
CA VAL A 454 -14.97 -14.90 -18.81
C VAL A 454 -14.74 -14.82 -17.31
N ARG A 455 -14.34 -13.65 -16.79
CA ARG A 455 -14.23 -13.40 -15.35
C ARG A 455 -15.56 -13.68 -14.63
N GLN A 456 -16.69 -13.20 -15.18
CA GLN A 456 -18.00 -13.39 -14.56
C GLN A 456 -18.40 -14.87 -14.53
N GLU A 457 -18.07 -15.62 -15.59
CA GLU A 457 -18.32 -17.06 -15.62
C GLU A 457 -17.53 -17.80 -14.53
N ILE A 458 -16.23 -17.47 -14.35
CA ILE A 458 -15.41 -18.01 -13.25
C ILE A 458 -16.01 -17.66 -11.87
N SER A 459 -16.45 -16.41 -11.69
CA SER A 459 -17.07 -15.98 -10.42
C SER A 459 -18.37 -16.74 -10.14
N ASN A 460 -19.20 -16.97 -11.17
CA ASN A 460 -20.44 -17.74 -11.02
C ASN A 460 -20.16 -19.19 -10.60
N ILE A 461 -19.15 -19.85 -11.20
CA ILE A 461 -18.74 -21.21 -10.82
C ILE A 461 -18.38 -21.26 -9.32
N LEU A 462 -17.63 -20.28 -8.82
CA LEU A 462 -17.21 -20.24 -7.41
C LEU A 462 -18.40 -19.99 -6.45
N VAL A 463 -19.35 -19.14 -6.85
CA VAL A 463 -20.56 -18.84 -6.04
C VAL A 463 -21.48 -20.06 -5.99
N GLU A 464 -21.72 -20.72 -7.13
CA GLU A 464 -22.54 -21.92 -7.21
C GLU A 464 -21.91 -23.08 -6.41
N GLU A 465 -20.58 -23.27 -6.52
CA GLU A 465 -19.86 -24.26 -5.70
C GLU A 465 -20.07 -24.01 -4.22
N ASN A 466 -19.93 -22.77 -3.75
CA ASN A 466 -20.10 -22.46 -2.33
C ASN A 466 -21.47 -22.93 -1.79
N THR A 467 -22.52 -22.72 -2.58
CA THR A 467 -23.87 -23.18 -2.23
C THR A 467 -23.97 -24.71 -2.20
N LEU A 468 -23.36 -25.39 -3.18
CA LEU A 468 -23.36 -26.86 -3.24
C LEU A 468 -22.52 -27.49 -2.13
N MET A 469 -21.42 -26.87 -1.73
CA MET A 469 -20.56 -27.39 -0.66
C MET A 469 -21.25 -27.44 0.70
N GLU A 470 -22.27 -26.64 0.96
CA GLU A 470 -23.11 -26.76 2.15
C GLU A 470 -23.93 -28.07 2.12
N ILE A 471 -24.46 -28.42 0.95
CA ILE A 471 -25.18 -29.69 0.76
C ILE A 471 -24.22 -30.88 0.87
N VAL A 472 -23.05 -30.78 0.26
CA VAL A 472 -22.01 -31.82 0.30
C VAL A 472 -21.55 -32.12 1.71
N LYS A 473 -21.40 -31.11 2.56
CA LYS A 473 -21.03 -31.31 3.99
C LYS A 473 -22.06 -32.11 4.77
N LEU A 474 -23.34 -32.06 4.37
CA LEU A 474 -24.43 -32.74 5.06
C LEU A 474 -24.68 -34.14 4.51
N MET A 475 -24.59 -34.34 3.20
CA MET A 475 -25.09 -35.55 2.53
C MET A 475 -24.03 -36.29 1.70
N GLY A 476 -22.84 -35.73 1.53
CA GLY A 476 -21.78 -36.28 0.67
C GLY A 476 -21.96 -35.90 -0.82
N THR A 477 -20.95 -36.19 -1.62
CA THR A 477 -20.93 -35.89 -3.08
C THR A 477 -21.77 -36.84 -3.90
N ASP A 478 -22.00 -38.06 -3.42
CA ASP A 478 -22.65 -39.14 -4.18
C ASP A 478 -24.13 -38.86 -4.52
N VAL A 479 -24.76 -38.01 -3.71
CA VAL A 479 -26.19 -37.64 -3.86
C VAL A 479 -26.41 -36.56 -4.92
N LEU A 480 -25.36 -35.88 -5.35
CA LEU A 480 -25.48 -34.77 -6.29
C LEU A 480 -25.78 -35.25 -7.72
N PRO A 481 -26.63 -34.51 -8.46
CA PRO A 481 -26.78 -34.67 -9.91
C PRO A 481 -25.45 -34.52 -10.65
N ASP A 482 -25.35 -35.11 -11.84
CA ASP A 482 -24.13 -35.13 -12.63
C ASP A 482 -23.61 -33.73 -13.02
N ASP A 483 -24.51 -32.80 -13.32
CA ASP A 483 -24.17 -31.41 -13.62
C ASP A 483 -23.55 -30.69 -12.41
N GLN A 484 -24.00 -30.99 -11.21
CA GLN A 484 -23.44 -30.42 -9.98
C GLN A 484 -22.10 -31.07 -9.61
N LYS A 485 -21.91 -32.38 -9.86
CA LYS A 485 -20.61 -33.03 -9.73
C LYS A 485 -19.58 -32.40 -10.68
N LEU A 486 -19.96 -32.18 -11.93
CA LEU A 486 -19.12 -31.52 -12.92
C LEU A 486 -18.75 -30.09 -12.47
N LEU A 487 -19.69 -29.33 -11.92
CA LEU A 487 -19.43 -27.97 -11.42
C LEU A 487 -18.41 -27.99 -10.29
N ILE A 488 -18.52 -28.89 -9.31
CA ILE A 488 -17.56 -29.01 -8.19
C ILE A 488 -16.15 -29.32 -8.70
N GLU A 489 -16.01 -30.25 -9.66
CA GLU A 489 -14.71 -30.58 -10.21
C GLU A 489 -14.12 -29.43 -11.05
N THR A 490 -14.95 -28.69 -11.79
CA THR A 490 -14.52 -27.49 -12.49
C THR A 490 -14.10 -26.39 -11.49
N ALA A 491 -14.87 -26.20 -10.42
CA ALA A 491 -14.50 -25.27 -9.36
C ALA A 491 -13.19 -25.66 -8.67
N ARG A 492 -12.90 -26.95 -8.54
CA ARG A 492 -11.59 -27.43 -8.08
C ARG A 492 -10.45 -26.99 -9.01
N ALA A 493 -10.67 -27.05 -10.32
CA ALA A 493 -9.70 -26.52 -11.29
C ALA A 493 -9.52 -25.00 -11.14
N VAL A 494 -10.59 -24.24 -10.88
CA VAL A 494 -10.48 -22.80 -10.59
C VAL A 494 -9.69 -22.57 -9.31
N ARG A 495 -10.05 -23.19 -8.19
CA ARG A 495 -9.40 -22.97 -6.90
C ARG A 495 -7.92 -23.35 -6.92
N VAL A 496 -7.60 -24.57 -7.35
CA VAL A 496 -6.24 -25.13 -7.29
C VAL A 496 -5.41 -24.74 -8.51
N GLY A 497 -6.01 -24.68 -9.68
CA GLY A 497 -5.32 -24.35 -10.93
C GLY A 497 -5.14 -22.85 -11.14
N PHE A 498 -6.15 -22.05 -10.83
CA PHE A 498 -6.14 -20.63 -11.12
C PHE A 498 -5.91 -19.74 -9.89
N LEU A 499 -6.68 -19.91 -8.80
CA LEU A 499 -6.58 -19.01 -7.63
C LEU A 499 -5.34 -19.30 -6.77
N GLN A 500 -4.98 -20.57 -6.58
CA GLN A 500 -3.78 -20.93 -5.84
C GLN A 500 -2.53 -20.60 -6.67
N GLN A 501 -1.64 -19.80 -6.10
CA GLN A 501 -0.45 -19.28 -6.75
C GLN A 501 0.80 -19.53 -5.91
N ASN A 502 1.89 -19.99 -6.54
CA ASN A 502 3.14 -20.31 -5.86
C ASN A 502 4.12 -19.13 -5.98
N ALA A 503 4.35 -18.45 -4.87
CA ALA A 503 5.26 -17.31 -4.80
C ALA A 503 6.74 -17.62 -5.10
N TYR A 504 7.13 -18.90 -5.05
CA TYR A 504 8.51 -19.35 -5.25
C TYR A 504 8.77 -19.93 -6.65
N HIS A 505 7.72 -20.13 -7.46
CA HIS A 505 7.88 -20.66 -8.81
C HIS A 505 8.03 -19.51 -9.81
N LYS A 506 9.05 -19.55 -10.68
CA LYS A 506 9.41 -18.47 -11.62
C LYS A 506 8.25 -18.01 -12.53
N ASP A 507 7.42 -18.95 -13.02
CA ASP A 507 6.31 -18.68 -13.93
C ASP A 507 4.95 -18.53 -13.22
N ASP A 508 4.94 -18.63 -11.88
CA ASP A 508 3.72 -18.55 -11.08
C ASP A 508 3.76 -17.44 -10.03
N THR A 509 4.95 -16.96 -9.62
CA THR A 509 5.08 -15.84 -8.66
C THR A 509 4.54 -14.52 -9.22
N TYR A 510 4.65 -14.32 -10.52
CA TYR A 510 4.05 -13.24 -11.31
C TYR A 510 3.45 -13.81 -12.58
N VAL A 511 2.18 -13.53 -12.82
CA VAL A 511 1.48 -14.00 -14.04
C VAL A 511 1.00 -12.80 -14.85
N PRO A 512 1.40 -12.64 -16.12
CA PRO A 512 0.91 -11.56 -17.00
C PRO A 512 -0.60 -11.66 -17.24
N LEU A 513 -1.27 -10.52 -17.40
CA LEU A 513 -2.73 -10.45 -17.60
C LEU A 513 -3.23 -11.31 -18.77
N ASP A 514 -2.47 -11.36 -19.88
CA ASP A 514 -2.82 -12.19 -21.03
C ASP A 514 -2.85 -13.67 -20.68
N LYS A 515 -1.86 -14.16 -19.92
CA LYS A 515 -1.85 -15.55 -19.44
C LYS A 515 -2.99 -15.80 -18.46
N GLN A 516 -3.27 -14.85 -17.55
CA GLN A 516 -4.40 -14.95 -16.63
C GLN A 516 -5.72 -15.11 -17.39
N TYR A 517 -5.95 -14.30 -18.43
CA TYR A 517 -7.13 -14.40 -19.28
C TYR A 517 -7.21 -15.77 -19.99
N ARG A 518 -6.11 -16.22 -20.60
CA ARG A 518 -6.07 -17.51 -21.31
C ARG A 518 -6.36 -18.69 -20.37
N MET A 519 -5.85 -18.64 -19.13
CA MET A 519 -6.16 -19.64 -18.11
C MET A 519 -7.64 -19.66 -17.75
N MET A 520 -8.25 -18.50 -17.49
CA MET A 520 -9.69 -18.41 -17.21
C MET A 520 -10.51 -18.94 -18.39
N LYS A 521 -10.18 -18.50 -19.60
CA LYS A 521 -10.85 -18.92 -20.83
C LYS A 521 -10.78 -20.43 -21.04
N LEU A 522 -9.62 -21.04 -20.83
CA LEU A 522 -9.44 -22.48 -20.99
C LEU A 522 -10.35 -23.27 -20.03
N ILE A 523 -10.49 -22.80 -18.78
CA ILE A 523 -11.38 -23.42 -17.79
C ILE A 523 -12.86 -23.26 -18.19
N THR A 524 -13.28 -22.08 -18.62
CA THR A 524 -14.67 -21.83 -19.01
C THR A 524 -15.04 -22.56 -20.31
N ASP A 525 -14.12 -22.64 -21.29
CA ASP A 525 -14.30 -23.42 -22.52
C ASP A 525 -14.43 -24.92 -22.20
N PHE A 526 -13.58 -25.46 -21.31
CA PHE A 526 -13.72 -26.83 -20.82
C PHE A 526 -15.11 -27.07 -20.21
N TYR A 527 -15.55 -26.20 -19.31
CA TYR A 527 -16.83 -26.33 -18.64
C TYR A 527 -18.01 -26.31 -19.62
N ALA A 528 -17.97 -25.43 -20.62
CA ALA A 528 -18.97 -25.36 -21.68
C ALA A 528 -19.03 -26.65 -22.52
N LEU A 529 -17.86 -27.17 -22.93
CA LEU A 529 -17.76 -28.42 -23.68
C LEU A 529 -18.21 -29.63 -22.85
N ALA A 530 -17.84 -29.68 -21.57
CA ALA A 530 -18.25 -30.72 -20.64
C ALA A 530 -19.77 -30.74 -20.41
N LYS A 531 -20.39 -29.57 -20.22
CA LYS A 531 -21.86 -29.45 -20.16
C LYS A 531 -22.56 -29.95 -21.43
N LYS A 532 -22.00 -29.61 -22.59
CA LYS A 532 -22.51 -30.08 -23.88
C LYS A 532 -22.42 -31.60 -23.99
N ALA A 533 -21.28 -32.19 -23.61
CA ALA A 533 -21.11 -33.65 -23.61
C ALA A 533 -22.09 -34.34 -22.63
N LEU A 534 -22.28 -33.78 -21.45
CA LEU A 534 -23.26 -34.28 -20.47
C LEU A 534 -24.69 -34.24 -21.03
N SER A 535 -25.08 -33.14 -21.70
CA SER A 535 -26.41 -33.01 -22.33
C SER A 535 -26.64 -34.02 -23.48
N GLN A 536 -25.56 -34.55 -24.07
CA GLN A 536 -25.58 -35.58 -25.10
C GLN A 536 -25.54 -37.01 -24.52
N GLY A 537 -25.63 -37.14 -23.16
CA GLY A 537 -25.71 -38.43 -22.49
C GLY A 537 -24.35 -39.07 -22.14
N VAL A 538 -23.24 -38.33 -22.26
CA VAL A 538 -21.95 -38.83 -21.78
C VAL A 538 -21.94 -38.86 -20.26
N ASN A 539 -21.54 -39.96 -19.64
CA ASN A 539 -21.45 -40.12 -18.19
C ASN A 539 -20.42 -39.14 -17.61
N VAL A 540 -20.77 -38.49 -16.49
CA VAL A 540 -19.92 -37.49 -15.81
C VAL A 540 -18.56 -38.09 -15.39
N ASP A 541 -18.50 -39.37 -14.97
CA ASP A 541 -17.24 -40.01 -14.58
C ASP A 541 -16.27 -40.13 -15.76
N LYS A 542 -16.75 -40.31 -16.98
CA LYS A 542 -15.92 -40.30 -18.19
C LYS A 542 -15.38 -38.91 -18.49
N ILE A 543 -16.18 -37.88 -18.28
CA ILE A 543 -15.78 -36.49 -18.48
C ILE A 543 -14.73 -36.08 -17.45
N ILE A 544 -14.94 -36.42 -16.17
CA ILE A 544 -13.96 -36.15 -15.10
C ILE A 544 -12.69 -36.97 -15.30
N GLY A 545 -12.86 -38.26 -15.68
CA GLY A 545 -11.75 -39.19 -15.92
C GLY A 545 -10.92 -38.95 -17.18
N CYS A 546 -11.32 -38.04 -18.07
CA CYS A 546 -10.57 -37.74 -19.29
C CYS A 546 -9.21 -37.03 -19.06
N GLY A 547 -8.93 -36.61 -17.81
CA GLY A 547 -7.66 -36.03 -17.40
C GLY A 547 -7.52 -34.53 -17.67
N TRP A 548 -8.52 -33.87 -18.23
CA TRP A 548 -8.44 -32.43 -18.50
C TRP A 548 -8.49 -31.58 -17.23
N ILE A 549 -9.22 -31.97 -16.19
CA ILE A 549 -9.21 -31.28 -14.89
C ILE A 549 -7.78 -31.17 -14.34
N GLU A 550 -7.01 -32.27 -14.38
CA GLU A 550 -5.62 -32.28 -13.91
C GLU A 550 -4.68 -31.46 -14.83
N LYS A 551 -4.93 -31.45 -16.14
CA LYS A 551 -4.18 -30.59 -17.08
C LYS A 551 -4.48 -29.11 -16.80
N LEU A 552 -5.74 -28.73 -16.53
CA LEU A 552 -6.13 -27.37 -16.17
C LEU A 552 -5.47 -26.90 -14.87
N ILE A 553 -5.32 -27.79 -13.89
CA ILE A 553 -4.64 -27.50 -12.62
C ILE A 553 -3.13 -27.26 -12.86
N LYS A 554 -2.51 -27.99 -13.78
CA LYS A 554 -1.07 -27.91 -14.04
C LYS A 554 -0.68 -26.85 -15.05
N VAL A 555 -1.61 -26.32 -15.84
CA VAL A 555 -1.35 -25.34 -16.91
C VAL A 555 -0.53 -24.13 -16.46
N LYS A 556 -0.68 -23.73 -15.20
CA LYS A 556 0.10 -22.62 -14.59
C LYS A 556 1.61 -22.88 -14.60
N TYR A 557 2.04 -24.14 -14.59
CA TYR A 557 3.45 -24.57 -14.64
C TYR A 557 3.85 -25.06 -16.02
N ASP A 558 2.94 -25.73 -16.74
CA ASP A 558 3.21 -26.36 -18.03
C ASP A 558 3.41 -25.32 -19.15
N ILE A 559 2.76 -24.15 -19.03
CA ILE A 559 2.91 -23.05 -19.98
C ILE A 559 3.70 -21.91 -19.31
N PRO A 560 4.98 -21.69 -19.71
CA PRO A 560 5.78 -20.55 -19.25
C PRO A 560 5.16 -19.20 -19.63
N ASN A 561 5.52 -18.13 -18.90
CA ASN A 561 4.99 -16.79 -19.16
C ASN A 561 5.40 -16.19 -20.50
N ASP A 562 6.50 -16.68 -21.10
CA ASP A 562 7.05 -16.26 -22.40
C ASP A 562 6.54 -17.11 -23.59
N LYS A 563 5.68 -18.13 -23.35
CA LYS A 563 5.18 -19.06 -24.37
C LYS A 563 3.66 -19.18 -24.35
N ILE A 564 2.98 -18.04 -24.36
CA ILE A 564 1.51 -17.97 -24.27
C ILE A 564 0.83 -18.63 -25.48
N GLU A 565 1.50 -18.71 -26.61
CA GLU A 565 1.01 -19.40 -27.83
C GLU A 565 0.71 -20.88 -27.60
N LEU A 566 1.32 -21.54 -26.64
CA LEU A 566 1.01 -22.94 -26.28
C LEU A 566 -0.44 -23.14 -25.82
N PHE A 567 -1.13 -22.09 -25.38
CA PHE A 567 -2.56 -22.19 -25.08
C PHE A 567 -3.39 -22.59 -26.31
N ASP A 568 -3.01 -22.20 -27.53
CA ASP A 568 -3.74 -22.54 -28.74
C ASP A 568 -3.69 -24.06 -28.99
N GLU A 569 -2.56 -24.69 -28.70
CA GLU A 569 -2.43 -26.15 -28.77
C GLU A 569 -3.28 -26.85 -27.71
N TYR A 570 -3.26 -26.33 -26.46
CA TYR A 570 -4.10 -26.85 -25.38
C TYR A 570 -5.59 -26.75 -25.72
N GLU A 571 -6.06 -25.59 -26.23
CA GLU A 571 -7.45 -25.39 -26.64
C GLU A 571 -7.87 -26.36 -27.76
N LYS A 572 -6.99 -26.56 -28.78
CA LYS A 572 -7.24 -27.48 -29.89
C LYS A 572 -7.35 -28.93 -29.42
N ASN A 573 -6.39 -29.37 -28.57
CA ASN A 573 -6.38 -30.72 -28.03
C ASN A 573 -7.58 -30.97 -27.12
N MET A 574 -7.95 -30.00 -26.30
CA MET A 574 -9.13 -30.09 -25.43
C MET A 574 -10.42 -30.27 -26.24
N LYS A 575 -10.61 -29.48 -27.31
CA LYS A 575 -11.78 -29.61 -28.17
C LYS A 575 -11.83 -30.99 -28.85
N ALA A 576 -10.71 -31.46 -29.37
CA ALA A 576 -10.64 -32.77 -30.05
C ALA A 576 -10.94 -33.92 -29.07
N ASP A 577 -10.36 -33.90 -27.85
CA ASP A 577 -10.59 -34.92 -26.83
C ASP A 577 -12.06 -34.93 -26.37
N MET A 578 -12.66 -33.75 -26.16
CA MET A 578 -14.06 -33.64 -25.76
C MET A 578 -15.04 -34.07 -26.88
N GLU A 579 -14.72 -33.77 -28.16
CA GLU A 579 -15.51 -34.24 -29.31
C GLU A 579 -15.41 -35.78 -29.48
N ALA A 580 -14.25 -36.36 -29.21
CA ALA A 580 -14.08 -37.82 -29.24
C ALA A 580 -14.93 -38.53 -28.17
N LEU A 581 -15.10 -37.92 -26.99
CA LEU A 581 -15.99 -38.44 -25.95
C LEU A 581 -17.46 -38.44 -26.37
N THR A 582 -17.89 -37.43 -27.15
CA THR A 582 -19.26 -37.33 -27.65
C THR A 582 -19.53 -38.24 -28.86
N GLY A 583 -18.54 -38.42 -29.75
CA GLY A 583 -18.64 -39.32 -30.92
C GLY A 583 -18.70 -40.82 -30.56
N GLY A 584 -18.20 -41.21 -29.39
CA GLY A 584 -18.26 -42.59 -28.87
C GLY A 584 -19.54 -42.92 -28.07
N ALA A 585 -20.41 -41.97 -27.80
CA ALA A 585 -21.65 -42.19 -27.04
C ALA A 585 -22.85 -42.60 -27.98
N GLY A 586 -22.64 -42.58 -29.30
CA GLY A 586 -23.64 -42.97 -30.30
C GLY A 586 -23.39 -44.33 -30.97
N ALA A 587 -22.45 -45.14 -30.45
CA ALA A 587 -22.16 -46.47 -31.00
C ALA A 587 -22.53 -47.58 -30.01
#